data_f6307e8203cc5a5182ca713709c0d91d
#
_entry.id   f6307e8203cc5a5182ca713709c0d91d
#
_cell.length_a   1.000
_cell.length_b   1.000
_cell.length_c   1.000
_cell.angle_alpha   90.00
_cell.angle_beta   90.00
_cell.angle_gamma   90.00
#
_symmetry.space_group_name_H-M   'P 1'
#
loop_
_entity.id
_entity.type
_entity.pdbx_description
1 polymer ?
#
loop_
_entity_poly.entity_id
_entity_poly.type
_entity_poly.pdbx_seq_one_letter_code
_entity_poly.pdbx_strand_id
1 'polypeptide(L)'
;MFGKYSKKVGFSRGVIFILVLVLVASLSLAGCGGSKGSATDAGKSGQSGQAGQTTKKSGFNIALLDGTNANAWRIQMEQNMQQVADRFKSQGIISNYSVYVANNDATTQAQQMDQLINSGVDAILINPVSATALAPVIDKAVSKGILVMAIDQHINHPKVISVTNDQYEWARIQAEWLAKQLNGKGDILQFDAMAGAPANEVRHQAFADVLAKYPGIKVLKQVNMDWDEGKAKQLMTSLLSTYPKFDGILCQDGAAVGIINALQEANHPLPKAITSDEWIAYLRLWYDINQKNPNNPLNAIIVENPPGIGADGLMIAVNLLQGKKLKDGVLTSDPMDKENKNAIMIKPTVIITNDNLKEWYEKTKDKPDTYYIDSVLPQEEIDKLFQ
;
A
#
# COMPACT_ATOMS: atom_id res chain seq x y z
N MET A 1 61.69 -5.83 6.58
CA MET A 1 61.80 -6.16 8.04
C MET A 1 60.40 -6.55 8.50
N PHE A 2 60.31 -7.74 9.04
CA PHE A 2 59.09 -8.45 9.40
C PHE A 2 58.39 -7.91 10.64
N GLY A 3 57.05 -7.99 10.71
CA GLY A 3 56.30 -7.81 11.94
C GLY A 3 54.84 -8.25 11.81
N LYS A 4 54.61 -9.60 11.83
CA LYS A 4 53.30 -10.23 11.99
C LYS A 4 52.79 -10.01 13.43
N TYR A 5 51.55 -9.60 13.62
CA TYR A 5 50.80 -9.90 14.84
C TYR A 5 49.43 -10.47 14.50
N SER A 6 49.35 -11.78 14.68
CA SER A 6 48.11 -12.57 14.75
C SER A 6 47.59 -12.54 16.19
N LYS A 7 46.33 -12.15 16.42
CA LYS A 7 45.62 -12.48 17.64
C LYS A 7 44.41 -13.34 17.33
N LYS A 8 44.54 -14.60 17.70
CA LYS A 8 43.43 -15.57 17.82
C LYS A 8 42.58 -15.15 19.01
N VAL A 9 41.25 -15.07 18.82
CA VAL A 9 40.27 -15.06 19.91
C VAL A 9 39.53 -16.37 19.86
N GLY A 10 39.59 -17.10 20.96
CA GLY A 10 39.05 -18.45 21.13
C GLY A 10 37.54 -18.48 21.32
N PHE A 11 36.97 -19.50 20.78
CA PHE A 11 35.58 -19.91 21.00
C PHE A 11 35.46 -20.64 22.34
N SER A 12 34.57 -20.13 23.20
CA SER A 12 34.11 -20.87 24.38
C SER A 12 32.72 -21.42 24.09
N ARG A 13 32.62 -22.75 24.03
CA ARG A 13 31.36 -23.51 23.98
C ARG A 13 30.83 -23.64 25.41
N GLY A 14 29.61 -23.16 25.64
CA GLY A 14 28.81 -23.45 26.82
C GLY A 14 27.40 -23.85 26.39
N VAL A 15 27.18 -25.16 26.27
CA VAL A 15 25.88 -25.76 26.08
C VAL A 15 25.25 -25.98 27.45
N ILE A 16 24.09 -25.38 27.72
CA ILE A 16 23.25 -25.76 28.87
C ILE A 16 21.90 -26.20 28.31
N PHE A 17 21.67 -27.51 28.37
CA PHE A 17 20.36 -28.15 28.19
C PHE A 17 19.59 -28.04 29.51
N ILE A 18 18.40 -27.44 29.48
CA ILE A 18 17.43 -27.55 30.56
C ILE A 18 16.25 -28.40 30.00
N LEU A 19 16.19 -29.64 30.47
CA LEU A 19 15.06 -30.55 30.30
C LEU A 19 14.02 -30.19 31.38
N VAL A 20 12.82 -29.79 30.95
CA VAL A 20 11.66 -29.72 31.85
C VAL A 20 10.73 -30.88 31.52
N LEU A 21 10.72 -31.84 32.44
CA LEU A 21 9.78 -32.99 32.49
C LEU A 21 8.46 -32.48 33.09
N VAL A 22 7.36 -32.55 32.36
CA VAL A 22 6.01 -32.38 32.92
C VAL A 22 5.35 -33.73 33.05
N LEU A 23 5.12 -34.15 34.31
CA LEU A 23 4.40 -35.33 34.72
C LEU A 23 2.89 -35.17 34.43
N VAL A 24 2.32 -36.12 33.72
CA VAL A 24 0.87 -36.32 33.58
C VAL A 24 0.40 -37.23 34.69
N ALA A 25 -0.45 -36.73 35.58
CA ALA A 25 -1.17 -37.56 36.56
C ALA A 25 -2.63 -37.67 36.12
N SER A 26 -2.97 -38.90 35.67
CA SER A 26 -4.32 -39.35 35.41
C SER A 26 -4.95 -39.84 36.72
N LEU A 27 -6.12 -39.32 37.07
CA LEU A 27 -7.00 -39.94 38.09
C LEU A 27 -8.35 -40.26 37.49
N SER A 28 -8.58 -41.55 37.34
CA SER A 28 -9.89 -42.15 37.07
C SER A 28 -10.62 -42.39 38.38
N LEU A 29 -11.90 -42.02 38.48
CA LEU A 29 -12.80 -42.54 39.50
C LEU A 29 -14.16 -42.83 38.87
N ALA A 30 -14.46 -44.14 38.85
CA ALA A 30 -15.76 -44.66 38.52
C ALA A 30 -16.70 -44.57 39.73
N GLY A 31 -17.96 -44.31 39.50
CA GLY A 31 -19.04 -44.39 40.50
C GLY A 31 -20.33 -44.78 39.84
N CYS A 32 -20.66 -46.07 39.93
CA CYS A 32 -21.96 -46.66 39.61
C CYS A 32 -23.01 -46.30 40.67
N GLY A 33 -24.26 -46.06 40.25
CA GLY A 33 -25.43 -46.03 41.13
C GLY A 33 -26.71 -45.99 40.31
N GLY A 34 -27.31 -47.14 40.05
CA GLY A 34 -28.58 -47.26 39.38
C GLY A 34 -29.80 -47.16 40.34
N SER A 35 -30.94 -46.74 39.83
CA SER A 35 -32.24 -47.12 40.34
C SER A 35 -33.32 -47.00 39.27
N LYS A 36 -34.15 -48.04 39.22
CA LYS A 36 -35.30 -48.30 38.36
C LYS A 36 -36.53 -47.53 38.78
N GLY A 37 -37.43 -47.23 37.80
CA GLY A 37 -38.86 -46.91 38.09
C GLY A 37 -39.49 -46.22 36.89
N SER A 38 -40.09 -46.96 36.09
CA SER A 38 -41.49 -47.23 35.72
C SER A 38 -42.23 -46.19 34.90
N ALA A 39 -42.83 -46.71 33.84
CA ALA A 39 -43.61 -46.11 32.80
C ALA A 39 -44.95 -45.47 33.23
N THR A 40 -45.44 -44.57 32.42
CA THR A 40 -46.76 -44.31 31.78
C THR A 40 -46.95 -42.82 31.65
N ASP A 41 -47.41 -42.18 30.66
CA ASP A 41 -48.49 -42.32 29.72
C ASP A 41 -48.47 -41.17 28.68
N ALA A 42 -49.20 -41.27 27.65
CA ALA A 42 -49.29 -40.44 26.47
C ALA A 42 -49.90 -39.04 26.71
N GLY A 43 -49.38 -38.06 26.03
CA GLY A 43 -50.04 -36.73 25.88
C GLY A 43 -49.52 -35.96 24.65
N LYS A 44 -50.38 -35.85 23.65
CA LYS A 44 -50.20 -35.12 22.38
C LYS A 44 -49.95 -33.63 22.55
N SER A 45 -49.30 -33.10 21.52
CA SER A 45 -49.48 -31.77 20.92
C SER A 45 -48.54 -30.65 21.36
N GLY A 46 -47.93 -30.06 20.38
CA GLY A 46 -47.29 -28.75 20.47
C GLY A 46 -46.07 -28.63 19.57
N GLN A 47 -46.30 -28.66 18.26
CA GLN A 47 -45.29 -28.25 17.29
C GLN A 47 -45.14 -26.73 17.39
N SER A 48 -44.33 -26.24 18.32
CA SER A 48 -43.86 -24.87 18.34
C SER A 48 -42.67 -24.79 17.40
N GLY A 49 -42.86 -24.23 16.21
CA GLY A 49 -41.80 -23.89 15.31
C GLY A 49 -40.74 -23.03 16.02
N GLN A 50 -39.58 -23.64 16.16
CA GLN A 50 -38.37 -22.95 16.56
C GLN A 50 -38.00 -22.07 15.40
N ALA A 51 -38.52 -20.82 15.44
CA ALA A 51 -37.99 -19.73 14.62
C ALA A 51 -36.50 -19.67 14.88
N GLY A 52 -35.73 -20.00 13.86
CA GLY A 52 -34.29 -19.88 13.93
C GLY A 52 -33.94 -18.48 14.40
N GLN A 53 -33.45 -18.36 15.62
CA GLN A 53 -32.75 -17.17 16.06
C GLN A 53 -31.50 -17.08 15.15
N THR A 54 -31.60 -16.29 14.08
CA THR A 54 -30.43 -15.72 13.44
C THR A 54 -29.74 -14.91 14.52
N THR A 55 -28.73 -15.48 15.13
CA THR A 55 -27.80 -14.74 16.00
C THR A 55 -27.28 -13.59 15.15
N LYS A 56 -27.71 -12.37 15.50
CA LYS A 56 -27.24 -11.16 14.85
C LYS A 56 -25.73 -11.15 15.02
N LYS A 57 -24.98 -11.35 13.92
CA LYS A 57 -23.51 -11.39 13.96
C LYS A 57 -23.03 -10.08 14.55
N SER A 58 -22.29 -10.13 15.65
CA SER A 58 -21.80 -8.96 16.37
C SER A 58 -20.62 -8.34 15.62
N GLY A 59 -20.90 -7.52 14.58
CA GLY A 59 -19.89 -6.83 13.80
C GLY A 59 -19.16 -7.72 12.77
N PHE A 60 -18.43 -7.07 11.87
CA PHE A 60 -17.65 -7.73 10.81
C PHE A 60 -16.23 -8.04 11.27
N ASN A 61 -15.68 -9.16 10.80
CA ASN A 61 -14.29 -9.53 10.96
C ASN A 61 -13.56 -9.23 9.64
N ILE A 62 -12.68 -8.24 9.64
CA ILE A 62 -11.98 -7.72 8.46
C ILE A 62 -10.47 -7.87 8.64
N ALA A 63 -9.78 -8.28 7.60
CA ALA A 63 -8.31 -8.36 7.60
C ALA A 63 -7.73 -7.48 6.49
N LEU A 64 -6.63 -6.80 6.79
CA LEU A 64 -5.70 -6.26 5.81
C LEU A 64 -4.59 -7.29 5.57
N LEU A 65 -4.34 -7.59 4.30
CA LEU A 65 -3.26 -8.43 3.84
C LEU A 65 -2.29 -7.56 3.03
N ASP A 66 -1.35 -6.91 3.71
CA ASP A 66 -0.40 -6.00 3.08
C ASP A 66 0.78 -6.75 2.45
N GLY A 67 1.17 -6.33 1.26
CA GLY A 67 2.34 -6.85 0.57
C GLY A 67 3.64 -6.56 1.30
N THR A 68 3.74 -5.38 1.89
CA THR A 68 4.92 -4.92 2.64
C THR A 68 4.57 -3.71 3.51
N ASN A 69 5.26 -3.56 4.62
CA ASN A 69 5.27 -2.33 5.41
C ASN A 69 6.70 -1.79 5.64
N ALA A 70 7.57 -2.04 4.68
CA ALA A 70 8.99 -1.66 4.76
C ALA A 70 9.25 -0.15 4.59
N ASN A 71 8.25 0.64 4.18
CA ASN A 71 8.39 2.08 4.00
C ASN A 71 7.36 2.88 4.79
N ALA A 72 7.62 4.17 4.95
CA ALA A 72 6.79 5.06 5.76
C ALA A 72 5.38 5.26 5.18
N TRP A 73 5.22 5.22 3.85
CA TRP A 73 3.93 5.33 3.18
C TRP A 73 2.99 4.18 3.58
N ARG A 74 3.50 2.95 3.57
CA ARG A 74 2.73 1.75 3.98
C ARG A 74 2.37 1.78 5.46
N ILE A 75 3.32 2.17 6.30
CA ILE A 75 3.06 2.33 7.75
C ILE A 75 1.94 3.36 7.98
N GLN A 76 1.96 4.47 7.26
CA GLN A 76 0.93 5.50 7.38
C GLN A 76 -0.43 5.00 6.86
N MET A 77 -0.48 4.25 5.76
CA MET A 77 -1.69 3.60 5.25
C MET A 77 -2.30 2.66 6.31
N GLU A 78 -1.49 1.76 6.90
CA GLU A 78 -1.94 0.87 7.98
C GLU A 78 -2.49 1.66 9.18
N GLN A 79 -1.82 2.76 9.58
CA GLN A 79 -2.26 3.62 10.67
C GLN A 79 -3.61 4.29 10.39
N ASN A 80 -3.83 4.78 9.17
CA ASN A 80 -5.09 5.37 8.74
C ASN A 80 -6.22 4.33 8.76
N MET A 81 -5.95 3.12 8.25
CA MET A 81 -6.89 2.01 8.29
C MET A 81 -7.22 1.61 9.73
N GLN A 82 -6.22 1.55 10.62
CA GLN A 82 -6.43 1.22 12.04
C GLN A 82 -7.33 2.27 12.71
N GLN A 83 -7.13 3.56 12.47
CA GLN A 83 -7.98 4.63 13.02
C GLN A 83 -9.45 4.47 12.57
N VAL A 84 -9.68 4.18 11.30
CA VAL A 84 -11.04 3.92 10.78
C VAL A 84 -11.61 2.63 11.37
N ALA A 85 -10.82 1.57 11.49
CA ALA A 85 -11.24 0.32 12.11
C ALA A 85 -11.66 0.51 13.58
N ASP A 86 -10.89 1.29 14.36
CA ASP A 86 -11.18 1.57 15.76
C ASP A 86 -12.46 2.40 15.91
N ARG A 87 -12.68 3.36 15.01
CA ARG A 87 -13.95 4.09 14.93
C ARG A 87 -15.13 3.15 14.69
N PHE A 88 -15.03 2.24 13.73
CA PHE A 88 -16.09 1.27 13.43
C PHE A 88 -16.26 0.21 14.53
N LYS A 89 -15.19 -0.17 15.23
CA LYS A 89 -15.28 -1.03 16.43
C LYS A 89 -16.05 -0.36 17.54
N SER A 90 -15.79 0.93 17.80
CA SER A 90 -16.53 1.70 18.83
C SER A 90 -18.03 1.81 18.54
N GLN A 91 -18.40 1.73 17.26
CA GLN A 91 -19.78 1.72 16.78
C GLN A 91 -20.41 0.31 16.72
N GLY A 92 -19.64 -0.74 17.03
CA GLY A 92 -20.09 -2.13 16.94
C GLY A 92 -20.26 -2.65 15.50
N ILE A 93 -19.75 -1.93 14.51
CA ILE A 93 -19.81 -2.31 13.09
C ILE A 93 -18.75 -3.35 12.75
N ILE A 94 -17.52 -3.18 13.25
CA ILE A 94 -16.43 -4.14 13.14
C ILE A 94 -16.25 -4.82 14.50
N SER A 95 -16.16 -6.14 14.51
CA SER A 95 -15.79 -6.94 15.70
C SER A 95 -14.30 -7.13 15.82
N ASN A 96 -13.62 -7.37 14.68
CA ASN A 96 -12.17 -7.56 14.63
C ASN A 96 -11.59 -6.95 13.36
N TYR A 97 -10.41 -6.34 13.50
CA TYR A 97 -9.56 -5.91 12.41
C TYR A 97 -8.14 -6.40 12.68
N SER A 98 -7.53 -7.04 11.68
CA SER A 98 -6.19 -7.62 11.80
C SER A 98 -5.35 -7.29 10.57
N VAL A 99 -4.03 -7.17 10.76
CA VAL A 99 -3.07 -6.86 9.69
C VAL A 99 -2.08 -8.02 9.56
N TYR A 100 -1.83 -8.43 8.33
CA TYR A 100 -0.84 -9.44 7.94
C TYR A 100 0.08 -8.83 6.89
N VAL A 101 1.38 -9.07 7.02
CA VAL A 101 2.40 -8.51 6.12
C VAL A 101 3.14 -9.64 5.42
N ALA A 102 3.22 -9.58 4.10
CA ALA A 102 3.81 -10.64 3.28
C ALA A 102 5.30 -10.44 2.96
N ASN A 103 5.89 -9.30 3.34
CA ASN A 103 7.31 -8.97 3.11
C ASN A 103 7.75 -9.11 1.64
N ASN A 104 6.91 -8.63 0.71
CA ASN A 104 7.12 -8.72 -0.74
C ASN A 104 7.19 -10.15 -1.30
N ASP A 105 6.66 -11.15 -0.59
CA ASP A 105 6.60 -12.53 -1.04
C ASP A 105 5.17 -12.96 -1.39
N ALA A 106 4.90 -13.21 -2.67
CA ALA A 106 3.57 -13.59 -3.15
C ALA A 106 3.12 -14.97 -2.63
N THR A 107 4.04 -15.88 -2.36
CA THR A 107 3.72 -17.21 -1.78
C THR A 107 3.26 -17.06 -0.35
N THR A 108 3.97 -16.27 0.44
CA THR A 108 3.59 -15.93 1.81
C THR A 108 2.22 -15.25 1.82
N GLN A 109 1.98 -14.29 0.91
CA GLN A 109 0.70 -13.59 0.82
C GLN A 109 -0.46 -14.56 0.51
N ALA A 110 -0.26 -15.50 -0.41
CA ALA A 110 -1.26 -16.52 -0.72
C ALA A 110 -1.55 -17.44 0.47
N GLN A 111 -0.53 -17.88 1.22
CA GLN A 111 -0.67 -18.69 2.41
C GLN A 111 -1.42 -17.97 3.54
N GLN A 112 -1.09 -16.68 3.78
CA GLN A 112 -1.80 -15.85 4.74
C GLN A 112 -3.28 -15.69 4.36
N MET A 113 -3.56 -15.48 3.06
CA MET A 113 -4.93 -15.41 2.56
C MET A 113 -5.70 -16.73 2.79
N ASP A 114 -5.07 -17.87 2.58
CA ASP A 114 -5.66 -19.19 2.90
C ASP A 114 -5.99 -19.36 4.39
N GLN A 115 -5.13 -18.86 5.27
CA GLN A 115 -5.38 -18.86 6.72
C GLN A 115 -6.60 -17.99 7.07
N LEU A 116 -6.70 -16.80 6.48
CA LEU A 116 -7.82 -15.88 6.67
C LEU A 116 -9.15 -16.51 6.18
N ILE A 117 -9.13 -17.14 5.01
CA ILE A 117 -10.29 -17.86 4.47
C ILE A 117 -10.77 -18.95 5.43
N ASN A 118 -9.85 -19.67 6.07
CA ASN A 118 -10.18 -20.75 6.99
C ASN A 118 -10.62 -20.21 8.37
N SER A 119 -10.21 -19.01 8.75
CA SER A 119 -10.65 -18.35 9.99
C SER A 119 -12.06 -17.75 9.90
N GLY A 120 -12.63 -17.66 8.69
CA GLY A 120 -13.99 -17.18 8.46
C GLY A 120 -14.12 -15.65 8.59
N VAL A 121 -13.18 -14.89 8.06
CA VAL A 121 -13.29 -13.43 7.93
C VAL A 121 -14.41 -13.06 6.97
N ASP A 122 -14.99 -11.86 7.14
CA ASP A 122 -16.04 -11.34 6.26
C ASP A 122 -15.44 -10.62 5.05
N ALA A 123 -14.31 -9.96 5.23
CA ALA A 123 -13.59 -9.30 4.14
C ALA A 123 -12.06 -9.43 4.29
N ILE A 124 -11.40 -9.48 3.14
CA ILE A 124 -9.95 -9.38 3.00
C ILE A 124 -9.67 -8.17 2.11
N LEU A 125 -9.05 -7.16 2.70
CA LEU A 125 -8.49 -6.03 1.98
C LEU A 125 -7.05 -6.35 1.68
N ILE A 126 -6.66 -6.32 0.41
CA ILE A 126 -5.33 -6.78 -0.01
C ILE A 126 -4.58 -5.69 -0.74
N ASN A 127 -3.36 -5.38 -0.27
CA ASN A 127 -2.38 -4.68 -1.08
C ASN A 127 -1.50 -5.75 -1.76
N PRO A 128 -1.70 -6.02 -3.06
CA PRO A 128 -1.10 -7.19 -3.70
C PRO A 128 0.39 -7.00 -3.99
N VAL A 129 1.18 -8.04 -3.73
CA VAL A 129 2.57 -8.14 -4.19
C VAL A 129 2.62 -8.37 -5.72
N SER A 130 1.59 -9.00 -6.26
CA SER A 130 1.47 -9.32 -7.68
C SER A 130 0.03 -9.20 -8.16
N ALA A 131 -0.18 -8.61 -9.34
CA ALA A 131 -1.51 -8.43 -9.93
C ALA A 131 -2.22 -9.75 -10.28
N THR A 132 -1.49 -10.85 -10.48
CA THR A 132 -2.02 -12.10 -11.03
C THR A 132 -1.72 -13.34 -10.18
N ALA A 133 -0.65 -13.37 -9.40
CA ALA A 133 -0.22 -14.57 -8.67
C ALA A 133 -1.23 -15.06 -7.61
N LEU A 134 -2.13 -14.19 -7.16
CA LEU A 134 -3.10 -14.46 -6.10
C LEU A 134 -4.45 -14.98 -6.62
N ALA A 135 -4.66 -15.03 -7.94
CA ALA A 135 -5.96 -15.38 -8.53
C ALA A 135 -6.56 -16.70 -7.97
N PRO A 136 -5.82 -17.82 -7.83
CA PRO A 136 -6.42 -19.07 -7.33
C PRO A 136 -6.93 -18.97 -5.89
N VAL A 137 -6.22 -18.25 -5.01
CA VAL A 137 -6.65 -18.10 -3.61
C VAL A 137 -7.78 -17.07 -3.49
N ILE A 138 -7.82 -16.08 -4.36
CA ILE A 138 -8.93 -15.11 -4.48
C ILE A 138 -10.22 -15.85 -4.90
N ASP A 139 -10.17 -16.71 -5.93
CA ASP A 139 -11.31 -17.54 -6.34
C ASP A 139 -11.88 -18.35 -5.17
N LYS A 140 -10.99 -18.92 -4.36
CA LYS A 140 -11.38 -19.67 -3.15
C LYS A 140 -12.09 -18.78 -2.12
N ALA A 141 -11.59 -17.57 -1.86
CA ALA A 141 -12.22 -16.61 -0.94
C ALA A 141 -13.60 -16.20 -1.42
N VAL A 142 -13.69 -15.78 -2.68
CA VAL A 142 -14.95 -15.34 -3.31
C VAL A 142 -16.00 -16.46 -3.35
N SER A 143 -15.59 -17.71 -3.61
CA SER A 143 -16.49 -18.85 -3.61
C SER A 143 -17.11 -19.14 -2.22
N LYS A 144 -16.44 -18.73 -1.17
CA LYS A 144 -16.94 -18.80 0.23
C LYS A 144 -17.75 -17.57 0.65
N GLY A 145 -17.98 -16.60 -0.25
CA GLY A 145 -18.73 -15.38 0.05
C GLY A 145 -17.94 -14.33 0.82
N ILE A 146 -16.61 -14.46 0.90
CA ILE A 146 -15.74 -13.45 1.51
C ILE A 146 -15.58 -12.29 0.53
N LEU A 147 -15.78 -11.05 1.00
CA LEU A 147 -15.51 -9.85 0.22
C LEU A 147 -13.99 -9.71 0.06
N VAL A 148 -13.51 -9.67 -1.18
CA VAL A 148 -12.09 -9.37 -1.47
C VAL A 148 -12.01 -8.04 -2.21
N MET A 149 -11.20 -7.12 -1.69
CA MET A 149 -10.93 -5.84 -2.31
C MET A 149 -9.43 -5.58 -2.37
N ALA A 150 -8.96 -5.12 -3.52
CA ALA A 150 -7.59 -4.65 -3.64
C ALA A 150 -7.50 -3.18 -3.22
N ILE A 151 -6.44 -2.81 -2.52
CA ILE A 151 -6.21 -1.47 -1.99
C ILE A 151 -4.90 -0.94 -2.55
N ASP A 152 -4.92 0.33 -3.00
CA ASP A 152 -3.80 1.05 -3.58
C ASP A 152 -3.33 0.50 -4.94
N GLN A 153 -3.24 -0.80 -5.08
CA GLN A 153 -2.81 -1.45 -6.31
C GLN A 153 -3.93 -2.30 -6.90
N HIS A 154 -3.96 -2.38 -8.23
CA HIS A 154 -4.97 -3.16 -8.95
C HIS A 154 -4.69 -4.67 -8.89
N ILE A 155 -5.78 -5.46 -8.85
CA ILE A 155 -5.76 -6.91 -9.11
C ILE A 155 -6.60 -7.19 -10.35
N ASN A 156 -6.01 -7.86 -11.34
CA ASN A 156 -6.72 -8.32 -12.52
C ASN A 156 -7.56 -9.56 -12.17
N HIS A 157 -8.75 -9.32 -11.60
CA HIS A 157 -9.71 -10.36 -11.25
C HIS A 157 -11.14 -9.80 -11.28
N PRO A 158 -12.09 -10.38 -12.06
CA PRO A 158 -13.38 -9.78 -12.34
C PRO A 158 -14.32 -9.62 -11.13
N LYS A 159 -14.04 -10.32 -10.02
CA LYS A 159 -14.84 -10.28 -8.78
C LYS A 159 -14.18 -9.50 -7.65
N VAL A 160 -13.01 -8.89 -7.89
CA VAL A 160 -12.32 -8.05 -6.92
C VAL A 160 -12.56 -6.61 -7.28
N ILE A 161 -13.00 -5.80 -6.31
CA ILE A 161 -13.05 -4.35 -6.47
C ILE A 161 -11.69 -3.80 -6.06
N SER A 162 -11.04 -3.07 -6.95
CA SER A 162 -9.78 -2.36 -6.67
C SER A 162 -10.09 -0.92 -6.33
N VAL A 163 -9.67 -0.46 -5.14
CA VAL A 163 -9.72 0.94 -4.73
C VAL A 163 -8.30 1.47 -4.80
N THR A 164 -8.03 2.34 -5.75
CA THR A 164 -6.69 2.82 -6.06
C THR A 164 -6.69 4.32 -6.36
N ASN A 165 -5.57 4.98 -6.10
CA ASN A 165 -5.33 6.28 -6.69
C ASN A 165 -5.22 6.13 -8.22
N ASP A 166 -5.68 7.13 -8.98
CA ASP A 166 -5.55 7.12 -10.44
C ASP A 166 -4.06 7.26 -10.82
N GLN A 167 -3.38 6.11 -10.83
CA GLN A 167 -1.93 6.02 -11.06
C GLN A 167 -1.53 6.50 -12.45
N TYR A 168 -2.43 6.34 -13.44
CA TYR A 168 -2.19 6.83 -14.79
C TYR A 168 -2.24 8.36 -14.83
N GLU A 169 -3.27 8.96 -14.25
CA GLU A 169 -3.42 10.41 -14.17
C GLU A 169 -2.30 11.05 -13.36
N TRP A 170 -1.91 10.41 -12.24
CA TRP A 170 -0.79 10.81 -11.41
C TRP A 170 0.51 10.95 -12.23
N ALA A 171 0.87 9.92 -12.97
CA ALA A 171 2.08 9.90 -13.78
C ALA A 171 1.96 10.83 -15.01
N ARG A 172 0.77 10.88 -15.63
CA ARG A 172 0.50 11.77 -16.75
C ARG A 172 0.75 13.23 -16.38
N ILE A 173 0.23 13.67 -15.23
CA ILE A 173 0.43 15.05 -14.73
C ILE A 173 1.92 15.36 -14.60
N GLN A 174 2.69 14.47 -14.01
CA GLN A 174 4.13 14.64 -13.80
C GLN A 174 4.91 14.72 -15.12
N ALA A 175 4.67 13.78 -16.03
CA ALA A 175 5.36 13.74 -17.29
C ALA A 175 5.02 14.94 -18.19
N GLU A 176 3.75 15.36 -18.24
CA GLU A 176 3.34 16.55 -18.97
C GLU A 176 3.94 17.85 -18.39
N TRP A 177 3.99 17.93 -17.05
CA TRP A 177 4.63 19.05 -16.39
C TRP A 177 6.12 19.11 -16.72
N LEU A 178 6.85 17.99 -16.58
CA LEU A 178 8.28 17.90 -16.89
C LEU A 178 8.55 18.26 -18.36
N ALA A 179 7.75 17.73 -19.30
CA ALA A 179 7.88 18.04 -20.72
C ALA A 179 7.71 19.53 -21.00
N LYS A 180 6.76 20.19 -20.32
CA LYS A 180 6.56 21.65 -20.42
C LYS A 180 7.75 22.43 -19.86
N GLN A 181 8.30 22.03 -18.70
CA GLN A 181 9.47 22.67 -18.11
C GLN A 181 10.71 22.58 -19.02
N LEU A 182 10.83 21.50 -19.77
CA LEU A 182 11.89 21.29 -20.74
C LEU A 182 11.59 21.87 -22.13
N ASN A 183 10.47 22.58 -22.32
CA ASN A 183 10.04 23.09 -23.62
C ASN A 183 9.99 21.99 -24.71
N GLY A 184 9.59 20.79 -24.33
CA GLY A 184 9.41 19.63 -25.22
C GLY A 184 10.70 19.01 -25.76
N LYS A 185 11.88 19.33 -25.22
CA LYS A 185 13.17 18.81 -25.67
C LYS A 185 14.19 18.71 -24.53
N GLY A 186 15.01 17.68 -24.57
CA GLY A 186 16.10 17.49 -23.60
C GLY A 186 16.35 16.02 -23.31
N ASP A 187 17.40 15.75 -22.59
CA ASP A 187 17.80 14.43 -22.16
C ASP A 187 17.35 14.23 -20.71
N ILE A 188 16.71 13.09 -20.42
CA ILE A 188 16.21 12.81 -19.09
C ILE A 188 16.67 11.45 -18.57
N LEU A 189 16.68 11.31 -17.23
CA LEU A 189 16.78 10.03 -16.53
C LEU A 189 15.40 9.67 -15.99
N GLN A 190 15.05 8.37 -16.00
CA GLN A 190 13.78 7.87 -15.48
C GLN A 190 14.04 6.87 -14.34
N PHE A 191 13.48 7.16 -13.19
CA PHE A 191 13.54 6.32 -11.99
C PHE A 191 12.16 5.72 -11.75
N ASP A 192 12.00 4.48 -12.17
CA ASP A 192 10.79 3.70 -11.95
C ASP A 192 10.86 3.00 -10.59
N ALA A 193 9.72 2.56 -10.10
CA ALA A 193 9.59 1.87 -8.83
C ALA A 193 9.95 0.37 -8.96
N MET A 194 9.15 -0.53 -8.36
CA MET A 194 9.38 -1.97 -8.39
C MET A 194 8.81 -2.58 -9.67
N ALA A 195 9.65 -3.24 -10.45
CA ALA A 195 9.23 -3.92 -11.68
C ALA A 195 8.16 -4.99 -11.39
N GLY A 196 7.09 -5.01 -12.19
CA GLY A 196 5.97 -5.94 -12.06
C GLY A 196 4.94 -5.56 -10.99
N ALA A 197 5.17 -4.52 -10.19
CA ALA A 197 4.16 -3.98 -9.31
C ALA A 197 3.09 -3.20 -10.12
N PRO A 198 1.80 -3.42 -9.89
CA PRO A 198 0.73 -2.80 -10.70
C PRO A 198 0.85 -1.28 -10.83
N ALA A 199 1.06 -0.57 -9.73
CA ALA A 199 1.22 0.89 -9.77
C ALA A 199 2.42 1.34 -10.62
N ASN A 200 3.55 0.63 -10.52
CA ASN A 200 4.73 0.91 -11.33
C ASN A 200 4.45 0.79 -12.83
N GLU A 201 3.79 -0.30 -13.23
CA GLU A 201 3.50 -0.57 -14.64
C GLU A 201 2.54 0.49 -15.23
N VAL A 202 1.50 0.87 -14.49
CA VAL A 202 0.57 1.94 -14.90
C VAL A 202 1.29 3.28 -15.05
N ARG A 203 2.11 3.67 -14.08
CA ARG A 203 2.90 4.91 -14.09
C ARG A 203 3.88 4.92 -15.24
N HIS A 204 4.59 3.81 -15.44
CA HIS A 204 5.52 3.64 -16.57
C HIS A 204 4.82 3.82 -17.92
N GLN A 205 3.66 3.19 -18.12
CA GLN A 205 2.88 3.33 -19.34
C GLN A 205 2.45 4.79 -19.57
N ALA A 206 1.99 5.48 -18.54
CA ALA A 206 1.59 6.88 -18.64
C ALA A 206 2.77 7.80 -19.01
N PHE A 207 3.95 7.56 -18.43
CA PHE A 207 5.17 8.27 -18.82
C PHE A 207 5.49 8.06 -20.30
N ALA A 208 5.45 6.81 -20.78
CA ALA A 208 5.70 6.47 -22.18
C ALA A 208 4.69 7.15 -23.12
N ASP A 209 3.39 7.10 -22.79
CA ASP A 209 2.32 7.70 -23.60
C ASP A 209 2.44 9.23 -23.69
N VAL A 210 2.88 9.88 -22.62
CA VAL A 210 3.12 11.32 -22.62
C VAL A 210 4.38 11.65 -23.42
N LEU A 211 5.50 10.96 -23.15
CA LEU A 211 6.78 11.24 -23.83
C LEU A 211 6.70 11.00 -25.33
N ALA A 212 5.85 10.06 -25.80
CA ALA A 212 5.59 9.85 -27.23
C ALA A 212 5.07 11.12 -27.95
N LYS A 213 4.46 12.05 -27.22
CA LYS A 213 3.99 13.33 -27.75
C LYS A 213 5.09 14.39 -27.84
N TYR A 214 6.25 14.10 -27.23
CA TYR A 214 7.39 15.03 -27.14
C TYR A 214 8.67 14.37 -27.69
N PRO A 215 8.78 14.12 -29.01
CA PRO A 215 9.91 13.38 -29.60
C PRO A 215 11.29 14.06 -29.44
N GLY A 216 11.29 15.31 -28.97
CA GLY A 216 12.51 16.04 -28.60
C GLY A 216 13.07 15.67 -27.23
N ILE A 217 12.29 14.93 -26.39
CA ILE A 217 12.74 14.42 -25.09
C ILE A 217 13.26 13.01 -25.26
N LYS A 218 14.48 12.75 -24.78
CA LYS A 218 15.12 11.42 -24.85
C LYS A 218 15.35 10.86 -23.46
N VAL A 219 14.85 9.68 -23.19
CA VAL A 219 15.17 8.91 -21.97
C VAL A 219 16.54 8.26 -22.18
N LEU A 220 17.59 8.82 -21.55
CA LEU A 220 18.95 8.31 -21.63
C LEU A 220 19.08 6.96 -20.93
N LYS A 221 18.42 6.84 -19.78
CA LYS A 221 18.39 5.61 -18.98
C LYS A 221 17.15 5.55 -18.12
N GLN A 222 16.57 4.36 -18.05
CA GLN A 222 15.55 3.95 -17.11
C GLN A 222 16.16 2.97 -16.12
N VAL A 223 15.81 3.13 -14.82
CA VAL A 223 16.26 2.25 -13.73
C VAL A 223 15.13 2.03 -12.74
N ASN A 224 15.16 0.88 -12.04
CA ASN A 224 14.17 0.57 -11.00
C ASN A 224 14.79 0.78 -9.61
N MET A 225 14.19 1.68 -8.84
CA MET A 225 14.64 2.05 -7.48
C MET A 225 13.86 1.35 -6.36
N ASP A 226 12.81 0.58 -6.69
CA ASP A 226 12.00 -0.25 -5.77
C ASP A 226 11.36 0.52 -4.60
N TRP A 227 11.00 1.81 -4.80
CA TRP A 227 10.53 2.72 -3.76
C TRP A 227 11.50 2.86 -2.58
N ASP A 228 12.80 2.76 -2.83
CA ASP A 228 13.85 2.83 -1.83
C ASP A 228 14.77 4.03 -2.08
N GLU A 229 14.84 4.95 -1.10
CA GLU A 229 15.68 6.15 -1.15
C GLU A 229 17.17 5.82 -1.29
N GLY A 230 17.64 4.82 -0.52
CA GLY A 230 19.05 4.40 -0.54
C GLY A 230 19.44 3.84 -1.89
N LYS A 231 18.56 3.01 -2.50
CA LYS A 231 18.75 2.46 -3.85
C LYS A 231 18.72 3.57 -4.90
N ALA A 232 17.78 4.51 -4.81
CA ALA A 232 17.72 5.67 -5.70
C ALA A 232 19.01 6.49 -5.66
N LYS A 233 19.56 6.73 -4.45
CA LYS A 233 20.86 7.39 -4.25
C LYS A 233 22.01 6.62 -4.90
N GLN A 234 22.10 5.32 -4.67
CA GLN A 234 23.14 4.45 -5.25
C GLN A 234 23.08 4.43 -6.81
N LEU A 235 21.87 4.31 -7.35
CA LEU A 235 21.65 4.32 -8.79
C LEU A 235 22.07 5.68 -9.38
N MET A 236 21.65 6.79 -8.78
CA MET A 236 22.02 8.12 -9.25
C MET A 236 23.54 8.32 -9.21
N THR A 237 24.22 7.96 -8.12
CA THR A 237 25.68 8.01 -8.00
C THR A 237 26.37 7.24 -9.13
N SER A 238 25.85 6.05 -9.47
CA SER A 238 26.40 5.22 -10.55
C SER A 238 26.14 5.83 -11.93
N LEU A 239 24.96 6.42 -12.14
CA LEU A 239 24.57 7.01 -13.41
C LEU A 239 25.38 8.26 -13.75
N LEU A 240 25.82 9.05 -12.77
CA LEU A 240 26.59 10.27 -12.98
C LEU A 240 27.90 10.04 -13.76
N SER A 241 28.52 8.86 -13.61
CA SER A 241 29.73 8.51 -14.34
C SER A 241 29.47 8.27 -15.84
N THR A 242 28.28 7.74 -16.18
CA THR A 242 27.91 7.38 -17.56
C THR A 242 27.12 8.49 -18.25
N TYR A 243 26.28 9.19 -17.49
CA TYR A 243 25.39 10.25 -17.95
C TYR A 243 25.66 11.54 -17.18
N PRO A 244 26.81 12.20 -17.39
CA PRO A 244 27.19 13.40 -16.63
C PRO A 244 26.41 14.66 -17.04
N LYS A 245 25.51 14.55 -18.01
CA LYS A 245 24.66 15.65 -18.47
C LYS A 245 23.26 15.12 -18.76
N PHE A 246 22.28 15.73 -18.16
CA PHE A 246 20.85 15.52 -18.40
C PHE A 246 20.09 16.77 -17.98
N ASP A 247 18.88 16.93 -18.52
CA ASP A 247 18.06 18.11 -18.30
C ASP A 247 17.00 17.90 -17.25
N GLY A 248 16.47 16.69 -17.14
CA GLY A 248 15.35 16.39 -16.22
C GLY A 248 15.39 14.99 -15.65
N ILE A 249 14.57 14.77 -14.62
CA ILE A 249 14.40 13.48 -13.97
C ILE A 249 12.91 13.21 -13.78
N LEU A 250 12.42 12.10 -14.38
CA LEU A 250 11.12 11.50 -14.01
C LEU A 250 11.37 10.50 -12.88
N CYS A 251 10.76 10.75 -11.73
CA CYS A 251 10.87 9.89 -10.56
C CYS A 251 9.48 9.51 -10.06
N GLN A 252 9.23 8.22 -9.85
CA GLN A 252 7.93 7.69 -9.42
C GLN A 252 7.69 7.73 -7.90
N ASP A 253 8.55 8.41 -7.12
CA ASP A 253 8.47 8.32 -5.65
C ASP A 253 9.20 9.47 -4.94
N GLY A 254 8.91 9.67 -3.65
CA GLY A 254 9.66 10.55 -2.75
C GLY A 254 11.13 10.15 -2.56
N ALA A 255 11.51 8.95 -2.98
CA ALA A 255 12.91 8.53 -3.10
C ALA A 255 13.77 9.48 -3.95
N ALA A 256 13.16 10.48 -4.62
CA ALA A 256 13.82 11.66 -5.18
C ALA A 256 14.73 12.38 -4.18
N VAL A 257 14.51 12.25 -2.86
CA VAL A 257 15.46 12.70 -1.81
C VAL A 257 16.84 12.09 -2.01
N GLY A 258 16.93 10.77 -2.22
CA GLY A 258 18.19 10.08 -2.47
C GLY A 258 18.87 10.55 -3.75
N ILE A 259 18.09 10.83 -4.80
CA ILE A 259 18.60 11.37 -6.07
C ILE A 259 19.23 12.74 -5.85
N ILE A 260 18.54 13.66 -5.19
CA ILE A 260 19.05 15.02 -4.91
C ILE A 260 20.29 14.96 -4.01
N ASN A 261 20.29 14.11 -2.99
CA ASN A 261 21.45 13.91 -2.11
C ASN A 261 22.69 13.43 -2.90
N ALA A 262 22.52 12.49 -3.84
CA ALA A 262 23.61 12.02 -4.69
C ALA A 262 24.17 13.14 -5.58
N LEU A 263 23.30 13.99 -6.15
CA LEU A 263 23.72 15.14 -6.95
C LEU A 263 24.51 16.15 -6.12
N GLN A 264 24.04 16.46 -4.91
CA GLN A 264 24.72 17.41 -4.01
C GLN A 264 26.09 16.89 -3.56
N GLU A 265 26.20 15.61 -3.19
CA GLU A 265 27.47 14.98 -2.79
C GLU A 265 28.50 14.95 -3.93
N ALA A 266 28.02 14.78 -5.15
CA ALA A 266 28.89 14.85 -6.36
C ALA A 266 29.19 16.28 -6.81
N ASN A 267 28.68 17.33 -6.17
CA ASN A 267 28.69 18.71 -6.64
C ASN A 267 28.18 18.84 -8.08
N HIS A 268 27.23 18.01 -8.47
CA HIS A 268 26.62 18.03 -9.79
C HIS A 268 25.51 19.10 -9.83
N PRO A 269 25.35 19.85 -10.94
CA PRO A 269 24.22 20.75 -11.10
C PRO A 269 22.87 20.04 -10.93
N LEU A 270 21.90 20.72 -10.31
CA LEU A 270 20.53 20.21 -10.20
C LEU A 270 19.87 20.16 -11.59
N PRO A 271 18.94 19.22 -11.84
CA PRO A 271 18.21 19.15 -13.09
C PRO A 271 17.31 20.38 -13.26
N LYS A 272 16.97 20.71 -14.51
CA LYS A 272 16.02 21.79 -14.84
C LYS A 272 14.60 21.47 -14.34
N ALA A 273 14.27 20.19 -14.20
CA ALA A 273 13.00 19.70 -13.70
C ALA A 273 13.12 18.31 -13.08
N ILE A 274 12.45 18.06 -11.97
CA ILE A 274 12.35 16.74 -11.31
C ILE A 274 10.95 16.53 -10.78
N THR A 275 10.47 15.27 -10.86
CA THR A 275 9.17 14.86 -10.31
C THR A 275 9.34 14.03 -9.04
N SER A 276 8.32 14.03 -8.18
CA SER A 276 8.27 13.27 -6.94
C SER A 276 6.83 13.04 -6.48
N ASP A 277 6.61 12.21 -5.48
CA ASP A 277 5.39 12.15 -4.71
C ASP A 277 5.43 13.06 -3.46
N GLU A 278 4.40 12.98 -2.63
CA GLU A 278 4.10 13.90 -1.53
C GLU A 278 4.86 13.64 -0.21
N TRP A 279 6.06 13.05 -0.27
CA TRP A 279 6.87 12.82 0.93
C TRP A 279 7.43 14.11 1.53
N ILE A 280 7.18 14.33 2.83
CA ILE A 280 7.57 15.54 3.54
C ILE A 280 9.09 15.76 3.54
N ALA A 281 9.89 14.71 3.65
CA ALA A 281 11.34 14.83 3.58
C ALA A 281 11.79 15.46 2.25
N TYR A 282 11.14 15.07 1.13
CA TYR A 282 11.42 15.68 -0.16
C TYR A 282 10.95 17.14 -0.24
N LEU A 283 9.74 17.44 0.24
CA LEU A 283 9.21 18.80 0.25
C LEU A 283 10.10 19.75 1.05
N ARG A 284 10.60 19.33 2.21
CA ARG A 284 11.52 20.10 3.05
C ARG A 284 12.87 20.32 2.36
N LEU A 285 13.46 19.25 1.82
CA LEU A 285 14.71 19.33 1.06
C LEU A 285 14.59 20.32 -0.09
N TRP A 286 13.51 20.24 -0.85
CA TRP A 286 13.22 21.17 -1.95
C TRP A 286 13.08 22.62 -1.47
N TYR A 287 12.28 22.84 -0.41
CA TYR A 287 12.11 24.16 0.18
C TYR A 287 13.46 24.75 0.65
N ASP A 288 14.27 23.99 1.36
CA ASP A 288 15.58 24.41 1.87
C ASP A 288 16.57 24.75 0.75
N ILE A 289 16.58 23.96 -0.32
CA ILE A 289 17.39 24.24 -1.51
C ILE A 289 17.00 25.59 -2.10
N ASN A 290 15.70 25.84 -2.24
CA ASN A 290 15.20 27.08 -2.86
C ASN A 290 15.46 28.30 -1.97
N GLN A 291 15.39 28.16 -0.63
CA GLN A 291 15.77 29.23 0.29
C GLN A 291 17.26 29.60 0.19
N LYS A 292 18.13 28.58 0.03
CA LYS A 292 19.58 28.77 -0.11
C LYS A 292 19.98 29.31 -1.49
N ASN A 293 19.21 29.00 -2.52
CA ASN A 293 19.51 29.36 -3.92
C ASN A 293 18.34 30.06 -4.63
N PRO A 294 17.90 31.22 -4.17
CA PRO A 294 16.71 31.88 -4.71
C PRO A 294 16.85 32.30 -6.19
N ASN A 295 18.07 32.46 -6.67
CA ASN A 295 18.35 32.83 -8.06
C ASN A 295 18.43 31.64 -9.02
N ASN A 296 18.53 30.41 -8.49
CA ASN A 296 18.54 29.17 -9.26
C ASN A 296 17.82 28.07 -8.45
N PRO A 297 16.50 28.22 -8.24
CA PRO A 297 15.75 27.28 -7.42
C PRO A 297 15.64 25.93 -8.12
N LEU A 298 15.57 24.85 -7.33
CA LEU A 298 15.15 23.56 -7.82
C LEU A 298 13.71 23.68 -8.33
N ASN A 299 13.50 23.30 -9.57
CA ASN A 299 12.19 23.28 -10.18
C ASN A 299 11.63 21.86 -10.11
N ALA A 300 10.61 21.69 -9.29
CA ALA A 300 10.07 20.36 -8.99
C ALA A 300 8.54 20.36 -8.98
N ILE A 301 7.97 19.16 -9.06
CA ILE A 301 6.55 18.90 -8.85
C ILE A 301 6.38 17.74 -7.89
N ILE A 302 5.43 17.87 -7.00
CA ILE A 302 4.84 16.77 -6.23
C ILE A 302 3.41 16.58 -6.72
N VAL A 303 3.02 15.33 -6.96
CA VAL A 303 1.63 14.93 -7.17
C VAL A 303 1.26 13.95 -6.07
N GLU A 304 0.11 14.16 -5.44
CA GLU A 304 -0.36 13.35 -4.32
C GLU A 304 -0.71 11.92 -4.74
N ASN A 305 -0.27 10.97 -3.93
CA ASN A 305 -0.67 9.55 -3.95
C ASN A 305 -0.94 9.11 -2.50
N PRO A 306 -2.04 9.59 -1.87
CA PRO A 306 -2.19 9.59 -0.43
C PRO A 306 -2.32 8.20 0.18
N PRO A 307 -1.63 7.91 1.31
CA PRO A 307 -1.83 6.68 2.08
C PRO A 307 -3.27 6.50 2.60
N GLY A 308 -4.04 7.59 2.67
CA GLY A 308 -5.47 7.59 3.03
C GLY A 308 -6.34 6.66 2.20
N ILE A 309 -5.89 6.28 1.00
CA ILE A 309 -6.58 5.33 0.12
C ILE A 309 -6.93 4.00 0.84
N GLY A 310 -6.09 3.57 1.80
CA GLY A 310 -6.37 2.39 2.60
C GLY A 310 -7.61 2.56 3.47
N ALA A 311 -7.72 3.70 4.14
CA ALA A 311 -8.87 4.06 4.97
C ALA A 311 -10.15 4.19 4.13
N ASP A 312 -10.06 4.80 2.95
CA ASP A 312 -11.17 4.90 2.00
C ASP A 312 -11.67 3.53 1.57
N GLY A 313 -10.75 2.62 1.22
CA GLY A 313 -11.06 1.23 0.89
C GLY A 313 -11.75 0.48 2.03
N LEU A 314 -11.32 0.68 3.28
CA LEU A 314 -11.96 0.06 4.45
C LEU A 314 -13.39 0.60 4.65
N MET A 315 -13.61 1.90 4.47
CA MET A 315 -14.96 2.50 4.57
C MET A 315 -15.88 1.98 3.45
N ILE A 316 -15.37 1.83 2.24
CA ILE A 316 -16.10 1.22 1.11
C ILE A 316 -16.44 -0.24 1.42
N ALA A 317 -15.48 -1.02 1.93
CA ALA A 317 -15.71 -2.42 2.30
C ALA A 317 -16.82 -2.57 3.34
N VAL A 318 -16.82 -1.72 4.37
CA VAL A 318 -17.88 -1.72 5.40
C VAL A 318 -19.24 -1.43 4.79
N ASN A 319 -19.36 -0.45 3.92
CA ASN A 319 -20.62 -0.15 3.23
C ASN A 319 -21.13 -1.34 2.38
N LEU A 320 -20.24 -2.02 1.67
CA LEU A 320 -20.55 -3.23 0.91
C LEU A 320 -21.00 -4.39 1.80
N LEU A 321 -20.31 -4.62 2.93
CA LEU A 321 -20.68 -5.65 3.91
C LEU A 321 -22.02 -5.37 4.58
N GLN A 322 -22.41 -4.10 4.72
CA GLN A 322 -23.74 -3.68 5.17
C GLN A 322 -24.82 -3.85 4.12
N GLY A 323 -24.48 -4.32 2.90
CA GLY A 323 -25.41 -4.57 1.81
C GLY A 323 -25.73 -3.33 0.96
N LYS A 324 -25.05 -2.20 1.13
CA LYS A 324 -25.18 -1.05 0.25
C LYS A 324 -24.66 -1.38 -1.14
N LYS A 325 -25.25 -0.79 -2.17
CA LYS A 325 -24.85 -1.00 -3.58
C LYS A 325 -24.18 0.24 -4.13
N LEU A 326 -23.09 0.05 -4.86
CA LEU A 326 -22.46 1.14 -5.60
C LEU A 326 -23.41 1.69 -6.66
N LYS A 327 -23.36 2.99 -6.88
CA LYS A 327 -24.07 3.66 -7.99
C LYS A 327 -23.52 3.23 -9.33
N ASP A 328 -24.35 3.31 -10.34
CA ASP A 328 -23.93 3.10 -11.74
C ASP A 328 -22.82 4.11 -12.11
N GLY A 329 -21.78 3.62 -12.79
CA GLY A 329 -20.66 4.44 -13.23
C GLY A 329 -19.55 4.69 -12.18
N VAL A 330 -19.70 4.23 -10.93
CA VAL A 330 -18.64 4.30 -9.91
C VAL A 330 -17.49 3.36 -10.26
N LEU A 331 -17.81 2.16 -10.72
CA LEU A 331 -16.81 1.20 -11.18
C LEU A 331 -16.37 1.53 -12.59
N THR A 332 -15.07 1.69 -12.78
CA THR A 332 -14.40 1.95 -14.05
C THR A 332 -13.38 0.87 -14.37
N SER A 333 -12.87 0.86 -15.59
CA SER A 333 -11.73 -0.01 -15.93
C SER A 333 -10.43 0.63 -15.49
N ASP A 334 -9.55 -0.17 -14.88
CA ASP A 334 -8.15 0.22 -14.67
C ASP A 334 -7.42 0.25 -16.03
N PRO A 335 -6.46 1.16 -16.27
CA PRO A 335 -5.66 1.19 -17.49
C PRO A 335 -4.97 -0.12 -17.85
N MET A 336 -4.61 -0.92 -16.85
CA MET A 336 -3.97 -2.24 -17.04
C MET A 336 -4.95 -3.39 -17.18
N ASP A 337 -6.25 -3.16 -16.91
CA ASP A 337 -7.33 -4.16 -17.04
C ASP A 337 -8.57 -3.51 -17.67
N LYS A 338 -8.51 -3.27 -18.97
CA LYS A 338 -9.57 -2.60 -19.72
C LYS A 338 -10.82 -3.46 -19.90
N GLU A 339 -10.70 -4.77 -19.74
CA GLU A 339 -11.79 -5.73 -19.91
C GLU A 339 -12.73 -5.74 -18.69
N ASN A 340 -12.22 -5.46 -17.49
CA ASN A 340 -12.99 -5.47 -16.25
C ASN A 340 -13.28 -4.06 -15.76
N LYS A 341 -14.55 -3.77 -15.48
CA LYS A 341 -14.97 -2.54 -14.79
C LYS A 341 -15.09 -2.82 -13.29
N ASN A 342 -13.97 -2.87 -12.61
CA ASN A 342 -13.89 -3.26 -11.21
C ASN A 342 -13.03 -2.31 -10.36
N ALA A 343 -12.63 -1.16 -10.90
CA ALA A 343 -11.80 -0.19 -10.19
C ALA A 343 -12.61 1.05 -9.75
N ILE A 344 -12.39 1.47 -8.51
CA ILE A 344 -12.73 2.80 -8.01
C ILE A 344 -11.42 3.58 -8.00
N MET A 345 -11.26 4.52 -8.93
CA MET A 345 -10.05 5.32 -9.07
C MET A 345 -10.25 6.72 -8.48
N ILE A 346 -9.45 7.06 -7.48
CA ILE A 346 -9.45 8.36 -6.81
C ILE A 346 -8.36 9.22 -7.46
N LYS A 347 -8.77 10.37 -8.00
CA LYS A 347 -7.85 11.28 -8.68
C LYS A 347 -6.99 12.04 -7.68
N PRO A 348 -5.73 12.32 -8.01
CA PRO A 348 -4.90 13.23 -7.22
C PRO A 348 -5.58 14.60 -7.07
N THR A 349 -5.59 15.12 -5.85
CA THR A 349 -6.19 16.43 -5.53
C THR A 349 -5.14 17.48 -5.17
N VAL A 350 -3.97 17.04 -4.71
CA VAL A 350 -2.86 17.93 -4.33
C VAL A 350 -1.76 17.86 -5.38
N ILE A 351 -1.44 19.03 -5.93
CA ILE A 351 -0.30 19.26 -6.81
C ILE A 351 0.51 20.41 -6.23
N ILE A 352 1.80 20.16 -5.97
CA ILE A 352 2.71 21.16 -5.42
C ILE A 352 3.77 21.49 -6.47
N THR A 353 3.94 22.76 -6.73
CA THR A 353 4.99 23.33 -7.59
C THR A 353 5.71 24.45 -6.85
N ASN A 354 6.68 25.10 -7.47
CA ASN A 354 7.32 26.27 -6.85
C ASN A 354 6.33 27.37 -6.45
N ASP A 355 5.17 27.46 -7.12
CA ASP A 355 4.17 28.51 -6.88
C ASP A 355 3.50 28.40 -5.51
N ASN A 356 3.30 27.17 -5.02
CA ASN A 356 2.62 26.90 -3.74
C ASN A 356 3.49 26.12 -2.73
N LEU A 357 4.78 25.89 -3.02
CA LEU A 357 5.72 25.17 -2.17
C LEU A 357 5.77 25.72 -0.73
N LYS A 358 5.85 27.04 -0.59
CA LYS A 358 5.90 27.71 0.72
C LYS A 358 4.63 27.44 1.53
N GLU A 359 3.46 27.50 0.90
CA GLU A 359 2.19 27.22 1.57
C GLU A 359 2.17 25.80 2.14
N TRP A 360 2.57 24.80 1.33
CA TRP A 360 2.61 23.42 1.76
C TRP A 360 3.69 23.16 2.80
N TYR A 361 4.85 23.80 2.71
CA TYR A 361 5.87 23.75 3.75
C TYR A 361 5.31 24.23 5.09
N GLU A 362 4.63 25.38 5.14
CA GLU A 362 4.03 25.92 6.36
C GLU A 362 2.92 25.03 6.93
N LYS A 363 2.10 24.42 6.06
CA LYS A 363 1.04 23.47 6.48
C LYS A 363 1.60 22.19 7.11
N THR A 364 2.82 21.82 6.76
CA THR A 364 3.39 20.51 7.11
C THR A 364 4.64 20.60 7.99
N LYS A 365 5.05 21.78 8.40
CA LYS A 365 6.29 22.01 9.17
C LYS A 365 6.36 21.25 10.50
N ASP A 366 5.20 20.99 11.13
CA ASP A 366 5.12 20.27 12.41
C ASP A 366 4.97 18.74 12.25
N LYS A 367 4.95 18.24 11.00
CA LYS A 367 4.89 16.80 10.73
C LYS A 367 6.29 16.20 10.76
N PRO A 368 6.44 14.90 11.10
CA PRO A 368 7.75 14.23 11.02
C PRO A 368 8.20 14.04 9.57
N ASP A 369 9.51 13.88 9.32
CA ASP A 369 10.04 13.64 7.97
C ASP A 369 9.49 12.37 7.30
N THR A 370 9.04 11.41 8.09
CA THR A 370 8.42 10.17 7.60
C THR A 370 6.97 10.34 7.14
N TYR A 371 6.38 11.53 7.30
CA TYR A 371 4.99 11.78 6.94
C TYR A 371 4.85 12.02 5.45
N TYR A 372 3.77 11.47 4.86
CA TYR A 372 3.29 11.78 3.52
C TYR A 372 2.09 12.73 3.64
N ILE A 373 1.98 13.72 2.77
CA ILE A 373 0.78 14.56 2.67
C ILE A 373 -0.38 13.62 2.36
N ASP A 374 -1.45 13.75 3.13
CA ASP A 374 -2.46 12.70 3.18
C ASP A 374 -3.87 13.28 3.12
N SER A 375 -4.74 12.55 2.46
CA SER A 375 -6.16 12.83 2.41
C SER A 375 -6.92 11.51 2.63
N VAL A 376 -7.76 11.47 3.67
CA VAL A 376 -8.77 10.43 3.86
C VAL A 376 -10.10 11.07 3.52
N LEU A 377 -10.86 10.47 2.63
CA LEU A 377 -12.17 11.00 2.25
C LEU A 377 -13.11 11.04 3.47
N PRO A 378 -13.86 12.12 3.66
CA PRO A 378 -14.93 12.15 4.64
C PRO A 378 -15.96 11.03 4.39
N GLN A 379 -16.55 10.48 5.45
CA GLN A 379 -17.56 9.42 5.33
C GLN A 379 -18.69 9.79 4.36
N GLU A 380 -19.09 11.06 4.33
CA GLU A 380 -20.12 11.57 3.42
C GLU A 380 -19.73 11.48 1.94
N GLU A 381 -18.44 11.63 1.61
CA GLU A 381 -17.94 11.46 0.23
C GLU A 381 -17.93 9.97 -0.15
N ILE A 382 -17.55 9.10 0.76
CA ILE A 382 -17.66 7.65 0.58
C ILE A 382 -19.12 7.24 0.39
N ASP A 383 -20.05 7.78 1.18
CA ASP A 383 -21.48 7.45 1.10
C ASP A 383 -22.09 7.92 -0.24
N LYS A 384 -21.56 8.96 -0.88
CA LYS A 384 -21.99 9.38 -2.23
C LYS A 384 -21.73 8.36 -3.33
N LEU A 385 -20.81 7.41 -3.10
CA LEU A 385 -20.56 6.31 -4.04
C LEU A 385 -21.69 5.27 -4.07
N PHE A 386 -22.58 5.29 -3.07
CA PHE A 386 -23.61 4.28 -2.85
C PHE A 386 -25.02 4.83 -3.14
N GLN A 387 -25.91 3.87 -3.48
CA GLN A 387 -27.35 4.13 -3.69
C GLN A 387 -28.05 4.37 -2.36
#